data_a375f4d7e31619c32c674711d7eae417
#
_entry.id   a375f4d7e31619c32c674711d7eae417
#
_cell.length_a   1.000
_cell.length_b   1.000
_cell.length_c   1.000
_cell.angle_alpha   90.00
_cell.angle_beta   90.00
_cell.angle_gamma   90.00
#
_symmetry.space_group_name_H-M   'P 1'
#
loop_
_entity.id
_entity.type
_entity.pdbx_description
1 polymer ?
#
loop_
_entity_poly.entity_id
_entity_poly.type
_entity_poly.pdbx_seq_one_letter_code
_entity_poly.pdbx_strand_id
1 'polypeptide(L)'
;MGQFKDIFENTKGVVTDNFGNTVVPGELVGFHKTIVGNKVFIYGKYDYLEDGKLHIVTFGFSTDLLNDPEELKKKVKGEYRIKENSKFYKVVKKTD
;
A
#
# COMPACT_ATOMS: atom_id res chain seq x y z
N MET A 1 -29.58 -8.02 -13.08
CA MET A 1 -29.78 -6.76 -12.41
C MET A 1 -28.48 -6.08 -12.06
N GLY A 2 -28.27 -4.93 -12.68
CA GLY A 2 -27.01 -4.21 -12.57
C GLY A 2 -26.67 -3.75 -11.17
N GLN A 3 -27.66 -3.42 -10.35
CA GLN A 3 -27.43 -2.88 -9.01
C GLN A 3 -26.71 -3.87 -8.08
N PHE A 4 -27.09 -5.14 -8.12
CA PHE A 4 -26.43 -6.15 -7.29
C PHE A 4 -24.99 -6.38 -7.73
N LYS A 5 -24.79 -6.40 -9.03
CA LYS A 5 -23.45 -6.59 -9.58
C LYS A 5 -22.54 -5.42 -9.21
N ASP A 6 -23.06 -4.19 -9.27
CA ASP A 6 -22.30 -2.99 -8.91
C ASP A 6 -21.94 -2.99 -7.43
N ILE A 7 -22.83 -3.44 -6.56
CA ILE A 7 -22.57 -3.54 -5.12
C ILE A 7 -21.44 -4.54 -4.86
N PHE A 8 -21.48 -5.70 -5.50
CA PHE A 8 -20.45 -6.72 -5.34
C PHE A 8 -19.09 -6.24 -5.88
N GLU A 9 -19.08 -5.56 -7.01
CA GLU A 9 -17.85 -5.04 -7.58
C GLU A 9 -17.27 -3.93 -6.71
N ASN A 10 -18.10 -3.07 -6.13
CA ASN A 10 -17.64 -1.99 -5.27
C ASN A 10 -17.08 -2.48 -3.94
N THR A 11 -17.45 -3.68 -3.50
CA THR A 11 -16.91 -4.27 -2.28
C THR A 11 -15.70 -5.18 -2.54
N LYS A 12 -15.42 -5.45 -3.82
CA LYS A 12 -14.28 -6.30 -4.16
C LYS A 12 -12.97 -5.58 -3.87
N GLY A 13 -12.12 -6.23 -3.09
CA GLY A 13 -10.84 -5.65 -2.73
C GLY A 13 -10.91 -4.64 -1.59
N VAL A 14 -12.06 -4.50 -0.94
CA VAL A 14 -12.16 -3.62 0.24
C VAL A 14 -11.45 -4.28 1.41
N VAL A 15 -10.50 -3.55 1.99
CA VAL A 15 -9.73 -4.03 3.13
C VAL A 15 -9.75 -2.99 4.24
N THR A 16 -9.29 -3.39 5.43
CA THR A 16 -9.22 -2.49 6.58
C THR A 16 -7.76 -2.35 6.99
N ASP A 17 -7.31 -1.11 7.17
CA ASP A 17 -5.94 -0.86 7.57
C ASP A 17 -5.73 -1.09 9.08
N ASN A 18 -4.51 -0.85 9.54
CA ASN A 18 -4.14 -1.10 10.94
C ASN A 18 -4.88 -0.17 11.93
N PHE A 19 -5.42 0.94 11.47
CA PHE A 19 -6.18 1.88 12.29
C PHE A 19 -7.70 1.74 12.13
N GLY A 20 -8.16 0.73 11.40
CA GLY A 20 -9.58 0.52 11.18
C GLY A 20 -10.18 1.33 10.04
N ASN A 21 -9.35 1.97 9.23
CA ASN A 21 -9.84 2.71 8.06
C ASN A 21 -10.12 1.77 6.90
N THR A 22 -11.22 2.02 6.20
CA THR A 22 -11.55 1.27 4.99
C THR A 22 -10.68 1.75 3.84
N VAL A 23 -10.09 0.80 3.12
CA VAL A 23 -9.24 1.07 1.97
C VAL A 23 -9.77 0.31 0.77
N VAL A 24 -9.92 0.99 -0.35
CA VAL A 24 -10.39 0.40 -1.61
C VAL A 24 -9.33 0.55 -2.69
N PRO A 25 -9.38 -0.31 -3.74
CA PRO A 25 -8.44 -0.17 -4.85
C PRO A 25 -8.47 1.23 -5.46
N GLY A 26 -7.30 1.76 -5.76
CA GLY A 26 -7.13 3.12 -6.24
C GLY A 26 -6.64 4.09 -5.18
N GLU A 27 -6.79 3.74 -3.91
CA GLU A 27 -6.34 4.60 -2.81
C GLU A 27 -4.87 4.37 -2.47
N LEU A 28 -4.28 5.33 -1.80
CA LEU A 28 -2.88 5.24 -1.38
C LEU A 28 -2.77 4.52 -0.05
N VAL A 29 -1.80 3.64 0.04
CA VAL A 29 -1.47 2.92 1.28
C VAL A 29 0.02 3.01 1.54
N GLY A 30 0.40 2.81 2.79
CA GLY A 30 1.80 2.78 3.18
C GLY A 30 2.07 1.66 4.18
N PHE A 31 3.29 1.19 4.20
CA PHE A 31 3.72 0.15 5.11
C PHE A 31 5.21 0.30 5.40
N HIS A 32 5.64 -0.27 6.53
CA HIS A 32 7.05 -0.25 6.91
C HIS A 32 7.76 -1.50 6.43
N LYS A 33 9.01 -1.35 6.03
CA LYS A 33 9.86 -2.45 5.63
C LYS A 33 11.32 -2.09 5.95
N THR A 34 12.13 -3.10 6.28
CA THR A 34 13.57 -2.90 6.44
C THR A 34 14.25 -3.25 5.14
N ILE A 35 14.93 -2.27 4.55
CA ILE A 35 15.63 -2.43 3.28
C ILE A 35 17.04 -1.87 3.45
N VAL A 36 18.06 -2.67 3.14
CA VAL A 36 19.48 -2.28 3.24
C VAL A 36 19.79 -1.71 4.64
N GLY A 37 19.25 -2.35 5.68
CA GLY A 37 19.46 -1.90 7.05
C GLY A 37 18.71 -0.65 7.47
N ASN A 38 17.90 -0.08 6.58
CA ASN A 38 17.08 1.11 6.88
C ASN A 38 15.64 0.72 7.15
N LYS A 39 15.03 1.33 8.16
CA LYS A 39 13.59 1.21 8.35
C LYS A 39 12.92 2.22 7.44
N VAL A 40 12.18 1.72 6.47
CA VAL A 40 11.63 2.53 5.38
C VAL A 40 10.11 2.46 5.43
N PHE A 41 9.47 3.60 5.27
CA PHE A 41 8.03 3.68 5.05
C PHE A 41 7.80 3.79 3.55
N ILE A 42 7.18 2.76 2.96
CA ILE A 42 6.92 2.71 1.53
C ILE A 42 5.45 3.04 1.30
N TYR A 43 5.16 3.89 0.33
CA TYR A 43 3.79 4.23 0.00
C TYR A 43 3.55 4.09 -1.50
N GLY A 44 2.32 3.72 -1.83
CA GLY A 44 1.95 3.53 -3.21
C GLY A 44 0.45 3.34 -3.37
N LYS A 45 0.06 3.12 -4.61
CA LYS A 45 -1.34 2.89 -4.96
C LYS A 45 -1.70 1.41 -4.73
N TYR A 46 -2.75 1.17 -3.96
CA TYR A 46 -3.34 -0.15 -3.85
C TYR A 46 -4.07 -0.44 -5.16
N ASP A 47 -3.58 -1.43 -5.90
CA ASP A 47 -4.08 -1.73 -7.24
C ASP A 47 -5.22 -2.76 -7.20
N TYR A 48 -4.94 -3.92 -6.63
CA TYR A 48 -5.94 -4.98 -6.52
C TYR A 48 -5.58 -5.97 -5.41
N LEU A 49 -6.58 -6.76 -5.00
CA LEU A 49 -6.41 -7.80 -4.00
C LEU A 49 -6.47 -9.16 -4.70
N GLU A 50 -5.48 -10.00 -4.44
CA GLU A 50 -5.42 -11.35 -4.99
C GLU A 50 -4.82 -12.29 -3.97
N ASP A 51 -5.47 -13.41 -3.72
CA ASP A 51 -5.02 -14.44 -2.78
C ASP A 51 -4.71 -13.89 -1.38
N GLY A 52 -5.53 -12.95 -0.91
CA GLY A 52 -5.34 -12.33 0.39
C GLY A 52 -4.16 -11.37 0.48
N LYS A 53 -3.62 -10.95 -0.66
CA LYS A 53 -2.50 -10.01 -0.73
C LYS A 53 -2.86 -8.76 -1.51
N LEU A 54 -2.52 -7.62 -0.95
CA LEU A 54 -2.66 -6.34 -1.63
C LEU A 54 -1.49 -6.15 -2.59
N HIS A 55 -1.80 -5.88 -3.85
CA HIS A 55 -0.80 -5.52 -4.85
C HIS A 55 -0.68 -4.01 -4.86
N ILE A 56 0.51 -3.50 -4.58
CA ILE A 56 0.77 -2.07 -4.41
C ILE A 56 1.83 -1.62 -5.39
N VAL A 57 1.49 -0.59 -6.18
CA VAL A 57 2.44 0.05 -7.08
C VAL A 57 3.10 1.20 -6.33
N THR A 58 4.40 1.08 -6.11
CA THR A 58 5.14 2.02 -5.28
C THR A 58 5.29 3.38 -5.96
N PHE A 59 4.96 4.44 -5.23
CA PHE A 59 5.21 5.82 -5.67
C PHE A 59 6.44 6.42 -5.02
N GLY A 60 6.76 6.00 -3.79
CA GLY A 60 7.90 6.55 -3.10
C GLY A 60 8.12 5.94 -1.72
N PHE A 61 9.05 6.53 -1.02
CA PHE A 61 9.39 6.07 0.32
C PHE A 61 9.88 7.23 1.17
N SER A 62 9.86 7.03 2.48
CA SER A 62 10.38 7.98 3.45
C SER A 62 11.21 7.20 4.48
N THR A 63 12.35 7.76 4.85
CA THR A 63 13.21 7.17 5.87
C THR A 63 14.01 8.28 6.56
N ASP A 64 14.27 8.11 7.85
CA ASP A 64 15.01 9.10 8.64
C ASP A 64 16.52 8.97 8.46
N LEU A 65 16.99 7.76 8.19
CA LEU A 65 18.41 7.48 8.03
C LEU A 65 18.64 6.78 6.70
N LEU A 66 19.61 7.28 5.94
CA LEU A 66 19.97 6.72 4.65
C LEU A 66 21.36 6.09 4.71
N ASN A 67 21.37 4.75 4.74
CA ASN A 67 22.56 3.97 4.42
C ASN A 67 22.43 3.59 2.96
N ASP A 68 23.37 3.96 2.13
CA ASP A 68 23.41 3.61 0.72
C ASP A 68 22.13 4.04 -0.04
N PRO A 69 21.91 5.35 -0.23
CA PRO A 69 20.67 5.85 -0.83
C PRO A 69 20.44 5.38 -2.27
N GLU A 70 21.48 5.16 -3.05
CA GLU A 70 21.32 4.69 -4.43
C GLU A 70 20.78 3.26 -4.48
N GLU A 71 21.32 2.39 -3.65
CA GLU A 71 20.86 1.02 -3.53
C GLU A 71 19.41 0.98 -3.03
N LEU A 72 19.09 1.82 -2.05
CA LEU A 72 17.76 1.90 -1.47
C LEU A 72 16.72 2.32 -2.52
N LYS A 73 17.04 3.32 -3.33
CA LYS A 73 16.15 3.78 -4.41
C LYS A 73 15.86 2.68 -5.41
N LYS A 74 16.86 1.89 -5.74
CA LYS A 74 16.69 0.78 -6.67
C LYS A 74 15.81 -0.31 -6.09
N LYS A 75 15.96 -0.62 -4.80
CA LYS A 75 15.23 -1.70 -4.16
C LYS A 75 13.79 -1.35 -3.81
N VAL A 76 13.48 -0.06 -3.64
CA VAL A 76 12.12 0.37 -3.32
C VAL A 76 11.22 0.40 -4.54
N LYS A 77 11.76 0.61 -5.72
CA LYS A 77 10.97 0.67 -6.95
C LYS A 77 10.29 -0.65 -7.26
N GLY A 78 9.06 -0.57 -7.73
CA GLY A 78 8.35 -1.73 -8.24
C GLY A 78 7.03 -1.99 -7.56
N GLU A 79 6.59 -3.23 -7.69
CA GLU A 79 5.33 -3.69 -7.15
C GLU A 79 5.57 -4.49 -5.89
N TYR A 80 4.76 -4.21 -4.87
CA TYR A 80 4.81 -4.93 -3.60
C TYR A 80 3.51 -5.69 -3.39
N ARG A 81 3.64 -6.83 -2.71
CA ARG A 81 2.50 -7.65 -2.31
C ARG A 81 2.57 -7.82 -0.81
N ILE A 82 1.58 -7.31 -0.12
CA ILE A 82 1.51 -7.46 1.34
C ILE A 82 0.22 -8.19 1.71
N LYS A 83 0.29 -8.98 2.76
CA LYS A 83 -0.88 -9.72 3.25
C LYS A 83 -1.91 -8.76 3.81
N GLU A 84 -3.20 -9.02 3.56
CA GLU A 84 -4.28 -8.15 4.04
C GLU A 84 -4.34 -8.06 5.56
N ASN A 85 -3.81 -9.05 6.27
CA ASN A 85 -3.75 -9.04 7.74
C ASN A 85 -2.44 -8.47 8.29
N SER A 86 -1.55 -7.98 7.44
CA SER A 86 -0.33 -7.32 7.88
C SER A 86 -0.60 -5.86 8.23
N LYS A 87 0.41 -5.19 8.79
CA LYS A 87 0.27 -3.78 9.17
C LYS A 87 0.49 -2.88 7.96
N PHE A 88 -0.55 -2.19 7.58
CA PHE A 88 -0.48 -1.16 6.55
C PHE A 88 -1.44 -0.03 6.94
N TYR A 89 -1.30 1.11 6.28
CA TYR A 89 -2.01 2.32 6.67
C TYR A 89 -2.55 3.04 5.45
N LYS A 90 -3.76 3.55 5.57
CA LYS A 90 -4.32 4.42 4.54
C LYS A 90 -3.55 5.74 4.57
N VAL A 91 -3.01 6.14 3.41
CA VAL A 91 -2.30 7.40 3.27
C VAL A 91 -3.26 8.44 2.72
N VAL A 92 -3.50 9.48 3.50
CA VAL A 92 -4.38 10.56 3.07
C VAL A 92 -3.53 11.73 2.63
N LYS A 93 -3.73 12.16 1.39
CA LYS A 93 -3.02 13.30 0.87
C LYS A 93 -3.58 14.56 1.52
N LYS A 94 -2.71 15.30 2.21
CA LYS A 94 -3.10 16.59 2.78
C LYS A 94 -3.31 17.59 1.65
N THR A 95 -4.52 18.08 1.54
CA THR A 95 -4.82 19.20 0.67
C THR A 95 -4.97 20.44 1.53
N ASP A 96 -4.09 21.36 1.33
CA ASP A 96 -4.21 22.68 1.95
C ASP A 96 -4.99 23.64 1.09
#